data_95c04515cddd78e4701cde7ffe29226b
#
_entry.id   95c04515cddd78e4701cde7ffe29226b
#
_cell.length_a   1.000
_cell.length_b   1.000
_cell.length_c   1.000
_cell.angle_alpha   90.00
_cell.angle_beta   90.00
_cell.angle_gamma   90.00
#
_symmetry.space_group_name_H-M   'P 1'
#
loop_
_entity.id
_entity.type
_entity.pdbx_description
1 polymer ?
#
loop_
_entity_poly.entity_id
_entity_poly.type
_entity_poly.pdbx_seq_one_letter_code
_entity_poly.pdbx_strand_id
1 'polypeptide(L)' 'MKTFVLKVALTEEEDGRWSASVPALPGCSSWGYSKQEALDNIKDAAEIYIEDMIESGETLPVPSDKIEVIDEPAVAVSL' A
#
# COMPACT_ATOMS: atom_id res chain seq x y z
N MET A 1 -12.01 -14.79 -0.79
CA MET A 1 -11.04 -13.81 -0.29
C MET A 1 -9.99 -13.55 -1.35
N LYS A 2 -9.74 -12.29 -1.65
CA LYS A 2 -8.67 -11.91 -2.59
C LYS A 2 -7.53 -11.27 -1.82
N THR A 3 -6.32 -11.58 -2.21
CA THR A 3 -5.13 -10.97 -1.64
C THR A 3 -4.44 -10.12 -2.70
N PHE A 4 -4.16 -8.87 -2.35
CA PHE A 4 -3.45 -7.93 -3.21
C PHE A 4 -2.07 -7.71 -2.64
N VAL A 5 -1.05 -7.89 -3.46
CA VAL A 5 0.33 -7.56 -3.08
C VAL A 5 0.67 -6.25 -3.77
N LEU A 6 0.93 -5.23 -2.95
CA LEU A 6 1.09 -3.85 -3.42
C LEU A 6 2.51 -3.37 -3.16
N LYS A 7 3.13 -2.86 -4.20
CA LYS A 7 4.44 -2.25 -4.11
C LYS A 7 4.35 -0.94 -3.33
N VAL A 8 5.27 -0.74 -2.41
CA VAL A 8 5.33 0.45 -1.56
C VAL A 8 6.61 1.23 -1.83
N ALA A 9 6.47 2.53 -2.04
CA ALA A 9 7.59 3.45 -2.09
C ALA A 9 7.83 4.00 -0.69
N LEU A 10 9.03 3.79 -0.15
CA LEU A 10 9.43 4.28 1.17
C LEU A 10 10.51 5.32 1.03
N THR A 11 10.38 6.40 1.79
CA THR A 11 11.38 7.48 1.82
C THR A 11 11.65 7.87 3.26
N GLU A 12 12.92 7.88 3.64
CA GLU A 12 13.33 8.45 4.93
C GLU A 12 13.43 9.95 4.79
N GLU A 13 12.69 10.67 5.63
CA GLU A 13 12.69 12.12 5.62
C GLU A 13 13.87 12.67 6.42
N GLU A 14 14.21 13.96 6.21
CA GLU A 14 15.33 14.61 6.88
C GLU A 14 15.23 14.61 8.39
N ASP A 15 14.01 14.64 8.92
CA ASP A 15 13.75 14.64 10.36
C ASP A 15 13.71 13.24 10.98
N GLY A 16 14.00 12.20 10.20
CA GLY A 16 14.01 10.81 10.65
C GLY A 16 12.68 10.09 10.53
N ARG A 17 11.61 10.75 10.13
CA ARG A 17 10.34 10.10 9.84
C ARG A 17 10.42 9.36 8.51
N TRP A 18 9.54 8.40 8.34
CA TRP A 18 9.43 7.63 7.09
C TRP A 18 8.08 7.91 6.44
N SER A 19 8.10 8.20 5.16
CA SER A 19 6.89 8.30 4.38
C SER A 19 6.72 7.05 3.51
N ALA A 20 5.48 6.68 3.26
CA ALA A 20 5.12 5.52 2.46
C ALA A 20 3.99 5.88 1.51
N SER A 21 4.05 5.33 0.31
CA SER A 21 2.97 5.48 -0.66
C SER A 21 2.81 4.20 -1.47
N VAL A 22 1.63 4.02 -2.05
CA VAL A 22 1.35 2.93 -2.97
C VAL A 22 1.14 3.54 -4.35
N PRO A 23 2.14 3.45 -5.26
CA PRO A 23 2.01 4.07 -6.59
C PRO A 23 0.80 3.60 -7.39
N ALA A 24 0.39 2.34 -7.21
CA ALA A 24 -0.78 1.78 -7.90
C ALA A 24 -2.11 2.37 -7.42
N LEU A 25 -2.13 3.01 -6.25
CA LEU A 25 -3.32 3.59 -5.65
C LEU A 25 -3.11 5.10 -5.49
N PRO A 26 -3.52 5.90 -6.47
CA PRO A 26 -3.29 7.36 -6.43
C PRO A 26 -3.82 8.01 -5.14
N GLY A 27 -2.98 8.79 -4.49
CA GLY A 27 -3.33 9.44 -3.24
C GLY A 27 -3.22 8.58 -1.98
N CYS A 28 -2.89 7.28 -2.13
CA CYS A 28 -2.72 6.40 -0.98
C CYS A 28 -1.31 6.59 -0.40
N SER A 29 -1.24 7.28 0.73
CA SER A 29 0.03 7.55 1.40
C SER A 29 -0.14 7.54 2.92
N SER A 30 0.97 7.33 3.62
CA SER A 30 1.02 7.36 5.07
C SER A 30 2.45 7.65 5.52
N TRP A 31 2.68 7.66 6.82
CA TRP A 31 4.00 7.89 7.38
C TRP A 31 4.12 7.22 8.75
N GLY A 32 5.34 7.19 9.27
CA GLY A 32 5.62 6.66 10.60
C GLY A 32 6.96 7.15 11.12
N TYR A 33 7.21 6.93 12.39
CA TYR A 33 8.48 7.30 13.02
C TYR A 33 9.57 6.27 12.77
N SER A 34 9.20 5.12 12.23
CA SER A 34 10.13 4.07 11.81
C SER A 34 9.68 3.50 10.47
N LYS A 35 10.59 2.80 9.81
CA LYS A 35 10.27 2.10 8.57
C LYS A 35 9.12 1.12 8.77
N GLN A 36 9.16 0.32 9.85
CA GLN A 36 8.13 -0.67 10.15
C GLN A 36 6.78 -0.01 10.42
N GLU A 37 6.79 1.08 11.18
CA GLU A 37 5.56 1.82 11.46
C GLU A 37 4.94 2.38 10.17
N ALA A 38 5.75 2.95 9.29
CA ALA A 38 5.28 3.45 8.00
C ALA A 38 4.69 2.32 7.15
N LEU A 39 5.31 1.14 7.15
CA LEU A 39 4.79 -0.03 6.44
C LEU A 39 3.45 -0.49 7.01
N ASP A 40 3.32 -0.56 8.32
CA ASP A 40 2.07 -0.97 8.98
C ASP A 40 0.96 0.04 8.67
N ASN A 41 1.28 1.32 8.72
CA ASN A 41 0.31 2.38 8.45
C ASN A 41 -0.13 2.41 6.98
N ILE A 42 0.80 2.20 6.04
CA ILE A 42 0.42 2.19 4.62
C ILE A 42 -0.40 0.94 4.27
N LYS A 43 -0.16 -0.17 4.94
CA LYS A 43 -0.97 -1.37 4.77
C LYS A 43 -2.41 -1.09 5.15
N ASP A 44 -2.64 -0.46 6.30
CA ASP A 44 -3.98 -0.09 6.77
C ASP A 44 -4.64 0.89 5.80
N ALA A 45 -3.89 1.90 5.34
CA ALA A 45 -4.41 2.87 4.39
C ALA A 45 -4.79 2.22 3.05
N ALA A 46 -3.97 1.31 2.56
CA ALA A 46 -4.24 0.58 1.32
C ALA A 46 -5.48 -0.31 1.45
N GLU A 47 -5.65 -0.96 2.60
CA GLU A 47 -6.82 -1.79 2.86
C GLU A 47 -8.10 -0.98 2.79
N ILE A 48 -8.14 0.16 3.46
CA ILE A 48 -9.29 1.07 3.44
C ILE A 48 -9.54 1.58 2.02
N TYR A 49 -8.49 1.94 1.30
CA TYR A 49 -8.58 2.44 -0.07
C TYR A 49 -9.24 1.40 -1.00
N ILE A 50 -8.78 0.15 -0.92
CA ILE A 50 -9.31 -0.94 -1.77
C ILE A 50 -10.75 -1.27 -1.38
N GLU A 51 -11.08 -1.32 -0.10
CA GLU A 51 -12.45 -1.53 0.36
C GLU A 51 -13.40 -0.48 -0.18
N ASP A 52 -12.97 0.78 -0.15
CA ASP A 52 -13.74 1.91 -0.65
C ASP A 52 -13.96 1.80 -2.16
N MET A 53 -12.94 1.41 -2.91
CA MET A 53 -13.06 1.19 -4.35
C MET A 53 -14.04 0.06 -4.67
N ILE A 54 -14.00 -1.03 -3.92
CA ILE A 54 -14.93 -2.16 -4.10
C ILE A 54 -16.37 -1.71 -3.84
N GLU A 55 -16.60 -0.96 -2.78
CA GLU A 55 -17.94 -0.44 -2.46
C GLU A 55 -18.46 0.50 -3.55
N SER A 56 -17.57 1.30 -4.11
CA SER A 56 -17.93 2.25 -5.18
C SER A 56 -18.09 1.58 -6.55
N GLY A 57 -17.75 0.30 -6.67
CA GLY A 57 -17.79 -0.43 -7.94
C GLY A 57 -16.68 -0.02 -8.90
N GLU A 58 -15.64 0.63 -8.44
CA GLU A 58 -14.52 1.05 -9.28
C GLU A 58 -13.63 -0.14 -9.64
N THR A 59 -13.01 -0.07 -10.81
CA THR A 59 -12.05 -1.08 -11.26
C THR A 59 -10.76 -0.94 -10.47
N LEU A 60 -10.34 -2.04 -9.86
CA LEU A 60 -9.07 -2.06 -9.13
C LEU A 60 -7.91 -1.90 -10.12
N PRO A 61 -6.93 -1.05 -9.81
CA PRO A 61 -5.79 -0.80 -10.69
C PRO A 61 -4.78 -1.94 -10.72
N VAL A 62 -4.91 -2.93 -9.84
CA VAL A 62 -3.96 -4.04 -9.72
C VAL A 62 -4.64 -5.32 -10.20
N PRO A 63 -4.06 -6.03 -11.19
CA PRO A 63 -4.57 -7.34 -11.60
C PRO A 63 -4.51 -8.31 -10.42
N SER A 64 -5.64 -8.93 -10.09
CA SER A 64 -5.76 -9.79 -8.92
C SER A 64 -5.06 -11.15 -9.05
N ASP A 65 -4.55 -11.47 -10.23
CA ASP A 65 -3.97 -12.78 -10.56
C ASP A 65 -2.46 -12.75 -10.81
N LYS A 66 -1.82 -11.58 -10.69
CA LYS A 66 -0.37 -11.48 -10.89
C LYS A 66 0.35 -11.40 -9.57
N ILE A 67 1.17 -12.42 -9.33
CA ILE A 67 2.15 -12.40 -8.26
C ILE A 67 3.45 -11.94 -8.89
N GLU A 68 3.90 -10.73 -8.57
CA GLU A 68 5.21 -10.27 -8.98
C GLU A 68 6.18 -10.45 -7.82
N VAL A 69 7.36 -10.99 -8.12
CA VAL A 69 8.45 -11.00 -7.15
C VAL A 69 9.03 -9.59 -7.15
N ILE A 70 8.81 -8.88 -6.06
CA ILE A 70 9.22 -7.48 -5.92
C ILE A 70 10.42 -7.42 -4.98
N ASP A 71 11.54 -6.89 -5.47
CA ASP A 71 12.74 -6.64 -4.64
C ASP A 71 12.60 -5.39 -3.77
N GLU A 72 11.43 -4.77 -3.76
CA GLU A 72 11.12 -3.58 -2.99
C GLU A 72 10.11 -3.89 -1.89
N PRO A 73 9.98 -3.03 -0.87
CA PRO A 73 8.96 -3.22 0.14
C PRO A 73 7.57 -3.35 -0.47
N ALA A 74 6.79 -4.26 0.07
CA ALA A 74 5.44 -4.51 -0.40
C ALA A 74 4.54 -4.80 0.80
N VAL A 75 3.24 -4.58 0.63
CA VAL A 75 2.23 -4.96 1.61
C VAL A 75 1.21 -5.88 0.98
N ALA A 76 0.71 -6.83 1.76
CA ALA A 76 -0.34 -7.73 1.33
C ALA A 76 -1.65 -7.28 1.97
N VAL A 77 -2.68 -7.11 1.15
CA VAL A 77 -4.02 -6.75 1.59
C VAL A 77 -4.95 -7.90 1.23
N SER A 78 -5.62 -8.46 2.23
CA SER A 78 -6.57 -9.55 2.05
C SER A 78 -7.98 -9.07 2.37
N LEU A 79 -8.88 -9.27 1.43
CA LEU A 79 -10.27 -8.86 1.55
C LEU A 79 -11.23 -10.04 1.35
#